data_b579f7c7c3617f3381dc816606764652
#
_entry.id   b579f7c7c3617f3381dc816606764652
#
_cell.length_a   1.000
_cell.length_b   1.000
_cell.length_c   1.000
_cell.angle_alpha   90.00
_cell.angle_beta   90.00
_cell.angle_gamma   90.00
#
_symmetry.space_group_name_H-M   'P 1'
#
loop_
_entity.id
_entity.type
_entity.pdbx_description
1 polymer ?
#
loop_
_entity_poly.entity_id
_entity_poly.type
_entity_poly.pdbx_seq_one_letter_code
_entity_poly.pdbx_strand_id
1 'polypeptide(L)'
;LKRLSACMKTKLLTTTLFWLCVTAVAQSGQPHRKPFVTSEPMVHDPVMAYEDSTYYLFCTGIGIQQMTSRDRKTWTVLPEPIMTVMPQWTGDSVPGFTHHVWAPDVIRWHGRWWLAYSCSTFGKNGSAIGLLSKPSLGFPVWNDEGCIVTSREGRDRWNAIDPNFIIDDNDQAWMTWGSFWDGIQMVRLDTTMHVAKGERPRTIARRYASRDRNVPANPTSKYAGTNAIEAPFIFRHDGWYYLFVSWDYCCRGAQSNYRVAVGRSRQVDGPYLDRSGKDMRDGGGTLFLEGDKKQFEAVGHCAAYHVNGEDIFICHGYSIAHQGASILVQRPIRWTADGWPFLKTID
;
A
#
# COMPACT_ATOMS: atom_id res chain seq x y z
N LEU A 1 28.05 26.40 77.09
CA LEU A 1 29.34 26.04 77.70
C LEU A 1 30.07 24.98 76.82
N LYS A 2 31.29 25.39 76.35
CA LYS A 2 32.50 24.56 76.15
C LYS A 2 32.36 23.27 75.30
N ARG A 3 33.25 22.89 74.43
CA ARG A 3 34.58 23.38 73.97
C ARG A 3 34.92 22.65 72.62
N LEU A 4 35.71 23.30 71.84
CA LEU A 4 36.43 22.80 70.65
C LEU A 4 37.25 21.53 70.91
N SER A 5 37.33 20.66 69.92
CA SER A 5 38.57 19.95 69.59
C SER A 5 38.61 19.60 68.08
N ALA A 6 39.61 20.04 67.43
CA ALA A 6 39.97 19.72 66.06
C ALA A 6 40.65 18.38 65.97
N CYS A 7 40.30 17.58 64.99
CA CYS A 7 41.14 16.43 64.60
C CYS A 7 41.18 16.33 63.08
N MET A 8 42.39 16.32 62.60
CA MET A 8 42.79 16.23 61.18
C MET A 8 42.19 14.99 60.50
N LYS A 9 41.61 15.18 59.34
CA LYS A 9 41.14 14.09 58.51
C LYS A 9 42.16 13.78 57.41
N THR A 10 42.72 12.63 57.47
CA THR A 10 43.47 11.95 56.42
C THR A 10 42.47 11.56 55.31
N LYS A 11 42.69 12.05 54.08
CA LYS A 11 41.95 11.65 52.90
C LYS A 11 42.44 10.30 52.41
N LEU A 12 41.63 9.26 52.54
CA LEU A 12 41.81 8.01 51.83
C LEU A 12 41.12 8.11 50.46
N LEU A 13 41.92 8.08 49.38
CA LEU A 13 41.41 7.99 48.00
C LEU A 13 41.09 6.52 47.75
N THR A 14 39.83 6.15 47.73
CA THR A 14 39.37 4.85 47.24
C THR A 14 39.02 5.00 45.76
N THR A 15 39.87 4.51 44.90
CA THR A 15 39.64 4.31 43.47
C THR A 15 38.72 3.12 43.29
N THR A 16 37.43 3.40 43.04
CA THR A 16 36.47 2.37 42.65
C THR A 16 36.62 2.09 41.16
N LEU A 17 37.22 0.95 40.82
CA LEU A 17 37.26 0.41 39.48
C LEU A 17 35.85 -0.07 39.10
N PHE A 18 35.16 0.66 38.22
CA PHE A 18 33.92 0.21 37.58
C PHE A 18 34.31 -0.81 36.50
N TRP A 19 34.10 -2.08 36.77
CA TRP A 19 34.06 -3.13 35.77
C TRP A 19 32.76 -2.97 34.98
N LEU A 20 32.86 -2.43 33.74
CA LEU A 20 31.78 -2.56 32.74
C LEU A 20 31.77 -4.03 32.28
N CYS A 21 30.87 -4.82 32.83
CA CYS A 21 30.46 -6.06 32.19
C CYS A 21 29.66 -5.71 30.93
N VAL A 22 30.32 -5.66 29.78
CA VAL A 22 29.68 -5.72 28.48
C VAL A 22 29.20 -7.16 28.32
N THR A 23 27.93 -7.40 28.68
CA THR A 23 27.24 -8.62 28.27
C THR A 23 27.02 -8.52 26.77
N ALA A 24 27.87 -9.17 25.99
CA ALA A 24 27.60 -9.47 24.61
C ALA A 24 26.34 -10.34 24.58
N VAL A 25 25.19 -9.72 24.25
CA VAL A 25 24.00 -10.47 23.88
C VAL A 25 24.37 -11.16 22.58
N ALA A 26 24.66 -12.45 22.66
CA ALA A 26 24.76 -13.29 21.47
C ALA A 26 23.42 -13.20 20.75
N GLN A 27 23.39 -12.44 19.67
CA GLN A 27 22.29 -12.51 18.70
C GLN A 27 22.27 -13.96 18.22
N SER A 28 21.23 -14.70 18.64
CA SER A 28 20.94 -16.02 18.12
C SER A 28 20.79 -15.88 16.61
N GLY A 29 21.79 -16.32 15.86
CA GLY A 29 21.84 -16.24 14.41
C GLY A 29 20.71 -17.06 13.82
N GLN A 30 19.60 -16.40 13.51
CA GLN A 30 18.68 -16.93 12.53
C GLN A 30 19.47 -17.08 11.23
N PRO A 31 19.39 -18.22 10.54
CA PRO A 31 20.10 -18.39 9.28
C PRO A 31 19.61 -17.29 8.33
N HIS A 32 20.51 -16.40 7.94
CA HIS A 32 20.20 -15.36 6.95
C HIS A 32 19.68 -16.08 5.70
N ARG A 33 18.40 -15.90 5.40
CA ARG A 33 17.81 -16.41 4.16
C ARG A 33 18.61 -15.78 3.02
N LYS A 34 19.07 -16.59 2.07
CA LYS A 34 19.76 -16.06 0.89
C LYS A 34 18.74 -15.51 -0.09
N PRO A 35 19.07 -14.44 -0.83
CA PRO A 35 18.27 -14.04 -1.97
C PRO A 35 18.07 -15.21 -2.92
N PHE A 36 16.89 -15.32 -3.52
CA PHE A 36 16.63 -16.32 -4.56
C PHE A 36 16.03 -15.65 -5.79
N VAL A 37 16.18 -16.26 -6.94
CA VAL A 37 15.75 -15.73 -8.24
C VAL A 37 14.55 -16.51 -8.75
N THR A 38 13.56 -15.80 -9.29
CA THR A 38 12.34 -16.39 -9.87
C THR A 38 11.86 -15.59 -11.07
N SER A 39 11.23 -16.27 -12.02
CA SER A 39 10.46 -15.66 -13.11
C SER A 39 8.97 -15.50 -12.78
N GLU A 40 8.51 -16.16 -11.72
CA GLU A 40 7.13 -16.15 -11.26
C GLU A 40 7.06 -15.74 -9.78
N PRO A 41 7.28 -14.44 -9.48
CA PRO A 41 7.27 -13.98 -8.10
C PRO A 41 5.88 -14.14 -7.49
N MET A 42 5.84 -14.79 -6.34
CA MET A 42 4.63 -14.84 -5.51
C MET A 42 4.45 -13.49 -4.84
N VAL A 43 3.35 -12.82 -5.15
CA VAL A 43 3.04 -11.48 -4.63
C VAL A 43 1.56 -11.35 -4.32
N HIS A 44 1.23 -10.48 -3.38
CA HIS A 44 -0.11 -9.97 -3.14
C HIS A 44 -0.01 -8.45 -3.07
N ASP A 45 -0.92 -7.71 -3.72
CA ASP A 45 -0.97 -6.24 -3.75
C ASP A 45 0.37 -5.61 -4.23
N PRO A 46 0.86 -5.96 -5.42
CA PRO A 46 2.17 -5.52 -5.88
C PRO A 46 2.15 -4.07 -6.35
N VAL A 47 3.19 -3.32 -5.97
CA VAL A 47 3.52 -2.00 -6.53
C VAL A 47 4.98 -1.97 -6.96
N MET A 48 5.30 -1.13 -7.95
CA MET A 48 6.62 -1.10 -8.56
C MET A 48 7.18 0.33 -8.61
N ALA A 49 8.48 0.45 -8.47
CA ALA A 49 9.23 1.68 -8.71
C ALA A 49 10.43 1.39 -9.62
N TYR A 50 10.94 2.43 -10.28
CA TYR A 50 12.11 2.32 -11.15
C TYR A 50 13.11 3.43 -10.83
N GLU A 51 14.34 3.04 -10.52
CA GLU A 51 15.44 3.95 -10.26
C GLU A 51 16.76 3.28 -10.65
N ASP A 52 17.67 4.03 -11.26
CA ASP A 52 19.03 3.57 -11.62
C ASP A 52 19.05 2.22 -12.35
N SER A 53 18.22 2.10 -13.40
CA SER A 53 18.07 0.89 -14.21
C SER A 53 17.65 -0.35 -13.41
N THR A 54 17.03 -0.16 -12.24
CA THR A 54 16.54 -1.24 -11.39
C THR A 54 15.05 -1.04 -11.13
N TYR A 55 14.27 -2.09 -11.35
CA TYR A 55 12.89 -2.18 -10.90
C TYR A 55 12.87 -2.72 -9.47
N TYR A 56 12.11 -2.06 -8.63
CA TYR A 56 11.84 -2.46 -7.25
C TYR A 56 10.36 -2.83 -7.15
N LEU A 57 10.07 -4.01 -6.66
CA LEU A 57 8.71 -4.50 -6.43
C LEU A 57 8.49 -4.64 -4.93
N PHE A 58 7.42 -4.04 -4.44
CA PHE A 58 7.00 -4.13 -3.05
C PHE A 58 5.62 -4.80 -3.01
N CYS A 59 5.35 -5.60 -2.00
CA CYS A 59 4.06 -6.26 -1.87
C CYS A 59 3.73 -6.58 -0.41
N THR A 60 2.49 -6.93 -0.18
CA THR A 60 1.99 -7.43 1.10
C THR A 60 2.88 -8.54 1.65
N GLY A 61 3.20 -8.46 2.95
CA GLY A 61 4.03 -9.45 3.64
C GLY A 61 4.43 -9.02 5.04
N ILE A 62 5.22 -9.83 5.71
CA ILE A 62 5.81 -9.47 7.01
C ILE A 62 6.74 -8.28 6.77
N GLY A 63 6.39 -7.10 7.29
CA GLY A 63 7.20 -5.89 7.17
C GLY A 63 7.42 -5.37 5.74
N ILE A 64 6.54 -5.70 4.79
CA ILE A 64 6.61 -5.45 3.33
C ILE A 64 7.75 -6.22 2.66
N GLN A 65 7.38 -7.17 1.84
CA GLN A 65 8.32 -7.93 1.02
C GLN A 65 8.83 -7.07 -0.14
N GLN A 66 10.10 -7.25 -0.51
CA GLN A 66 10.70 -6.54 -1.63
C GLN A 66 11.47 -7.46 -2.56
N MET A 67 11.46 -7.10 -3.84
CA MET A 67 12.18 -7.79 -4.90
C MET A 67 12.82 -6.77 -5.83
N THR A 68 13.85 -7.17 -6.55
CA THR A 68 14.50 -6.32 -7.57
C THR A 68 14.62 -7.05 -8.89
N SER A 69 14.63 -6.29 -9.99
CA SER A 69 14.82 -6.81 -11.34
C SER A 69 15.51 -5.79 -12.23
N ARG A 70 16.24 -6.26 -13.26
CA ARG A 70 16.77 -5.40 -14.32
C ARG A 70 15.92 -5.42 -15.59
N ASP A 71 15.02 -6.39 -15.71
CA ASP A 71 14.32 -6.69 -16.96
C ASP A 71 12.81 -6.93 -16.77
N ARG A 72 12.31 -6.90 -15.54
CA ARG A 72 10.93 -7.25 -15.13
C ARG A 72 10.51 -8.70 -15.42
N LYS A 73 11.42 -9.53 -15.90
CA LYS A 73 11.18 -10.95 -16.21
C LYS A 73 11.76 -11.85 -15.12
N THR A 74 12.94 -11.48 -14.65
CA THR A 74 13.67 -12.22 -13.63
C THR A 74 13.77 -11.36 -12.38
N TRP A 75 13.23 -11.84 -11.27
CA TRP A 75 13.15 -11.12 -10.01
C TRP A 75 14.03 -11.77 -8.95
N THR A 76 14.82 -10.96 -8.29
CA THR A 76 15.55 -11.37 -7.09
C THR A 76 14.72 -11.02 -5.86
N VAL A 77 14.24 -12.03 -5.16
CA VAL A 77 13.51 -11.88 -3.89
C VAL A 77 14.53 -11.62 -2.79
N LEU A 78 14.39 -10.49 -2.11
CA LEU A 78 15.26 -10.13 -1.01
C LEU A 78 14.82 -10.83 0.28
N PRO A 79 15.74 -11.34 1.11
CA PRO A 79 15.40 -12.11 2.29
C PRO A 79 14.80 -11.26 3.41
N GLU A 80 15.23 -10.01 3.49
CA GLU A 80 14.80 -9.09 4.54
C GLU A 80 13.67 -8.19 4.03
N PRO A 81 12.59 -8.02 4.81
CA PRO A 81 11.56 -7.04 4.51
C PRO A 81 12.11 -5.63 4.68
N ILE A 82 11.40 -4.63 4.17
CA ILE A 82 11.83 -3.23 4.34
C ILE A 82 11.66 -2.73 5.79
N MET A 83 10.80 -3.35 6.57
CA MET A 83 10.64 -3.11 8.02
C MET A 83 10.81 -4.41 8.78
N THR A 84 11.91 -4.53 9.50
CA THR A 84 12.19 -5.67 10.40
C THR A 84 11.59 -5.47 11.79
N VAL A 85 11.36 -4.21 12.16
CA VAL A 85 10.69 -3.80 13.41
C VAL A 85 9.58 -2.82 13.04
N MET A 86 8.39 -3.08 13.54
CA MET A 86 7.25 -2.17 13.32
C MET A 86 7.33 -0.96 14.26
N PRO A 87 7.01 0.24 13.78
CA PRO A 87 6.86 1.40 14.64
C PRO A 87 5.81 1.16 15.73
N GLN A 88 6.10 1.61 16.96
CA GLN A 88 5.22 1.39 18.11
C GLN A 88 3.79 1.90 17.87
N TRP A 89 3.64 3.03 17.19
CA TRP A 89 2.35 3.63 16.91
C TRP A 89 1.39 2.69 16.14
N THR A 90 1.90 1.70 15.40
CA THR A 90 1.08 0.75 14.64
C THR A 90 0.24 -0.13 15.57
N GLY A 91 0.82 -0.64 16.65
CA GLY A 91 0.11 -1.40 17.67
C GLY A 91 -0.87 -0.56 18.47
N ASP A 92 -0.50 0.70 18.77
CA ASP A 92 -1.35 1.65 19.49
C ASP A 92 -2.58 2.05 18.65
N SER A 93 -2.40 2.20 17.33
CA SER A 93 -3.47 2.60 16.41
C SER A 93 -4.36 1.43 15.98
N VAL A 94 -3.80 0.23 15.86
CA VAL A 94 -4.49 -0.97 15.37
C VAL A 94 -4.28 -2.14 16.33
N PRO A 95 -5.05 -2.22 17.41
CA PRO A 95 -5.00 -3.35 18.35
C PRO A 95 -5.20 -4.69 17.63
N GLY A 96 -4.25 -5.62 17.80
CA GLY A 96 -4.27 -6.92 17.15
C GLY A 96 -3.53 -6.98 15.79
N PHE A 97 -2.91 -5.90 15.36
CA PHE A 97 -1.99 -5.92 14.22
C PHE A 97 -0.74 -6.77 14.52
N THR A 98 -0.35 -7.62 13.57
CA THR A 98 0.69 -8.66 13.77
C THR A 98 1.82 -8.58 12.75
N HIS A 99 2.38 -7.42 12.47
CA HIS A 99 3.50 -7.23 11.54
C HIS A 99 3.23 -7.65 10.07
N HIS A 100 2.07 -8.21 9.76
CA HIS A 100 1.68 -8.51 8.39
C HIS A 100 1.13 -7.25 7.74
N VAL A 101 2.00 -6.55 7.05
CA VAL A 101 1.74 -5.25 6.43
C VAL A 101 1.11 -5.48 5.06
N TRP A 102 0.05 -4.71 4.73
CA TRP A 102 -0.70 -4.90 3.50
C TRP A 102 -0.54 -3.74 2.54
N ALA A 103 -0.72 -4.05 1.26
CA ALA A 103 -0.97 -3.13 0.17
C ALA A 103 -0.13 -1.85 0.23
N PRO A 104 1.18 -1.92 -0.01
CA PRO A 104 2.00 -0.72 -0.12
C PRO A 104 1.67 0.07 -1.39
N ASP A 105 1.95 1.37 -1.38
CA ASP A 105 2.10 2.18 -2.58
C ASP A 105 3.38 3.03 -2.49
N VAL A 106 4.00 3.33 -3.62
CA VAL A 106 5.29 4.01 -3.68
C VAL A 106 5.33 5.06 -4.77
N ILE A 107 5.79 6.26 -4.42
CA ILE A 107 5.92 7.37 -5.36
C ILE A 107 7.20 8.17 -5.10
N ARG A 108 7.76 8.75 -6.18
CA ARG A 108 8.83 9.75 -6.06
C ARG A 108 8.23 11.15 -6.16
N TRP A 109 8.50 11.97 -5.17
CA TRP A 109 8.08 13.37 -5.16
C TRP A 109 9.04 14.23 -4.35
N HIS A 110 9.33 15.44 -4.81
CA HIS A 110 10.26 16.41 -4.21
C HIS A 110 11.62 15.78 -3.84
N GLY A 111 12.18 14.98 -4.76
CA GLY A 111 13.50 14.39 -4.62
C GLY A 111 13.61 13.21 -3.65
N ARG A 112 12.50 12.74 -3.10
CA ARG A 112 12.43 11.59 -2.18
C ARG A 112 11.48 10.52 -2.70
N TRP A 113 11.68 9.29 -2.26
CA TRP A 113 10.72 8.21 -2.35
C TRP A 113 9.86 8.19 -1.09
N TRP A 114 8.58 8.07 -1.32
CA TRP A 114 7.55 7.93 -0.28
C TRP A 114 6.85 6.60 -0.47
N LEU A 115 6.60 5.88 0.63
CA LEU A 115 5.92 4.61 0.60
C LEU A 115 4.84 4.60 1.69
N ALA A 116 3.57 4.48 1.27
CA ALA A 116 2.47 4.22 2.17
C ALA A 116 2.25 2.73 2.36
N TYR A 117 1.71 2.33 3.50
CA TYR A 117 1.41 0.94 3.82
C TYR A 117 0.24 0.81 4.78
N SER A 118 -0.43 -0.34 4.78
CA SER A 118 -1.62 -0.58 5.58
C SER A 118 -1.35 -1.48 6.77
N CYS A 119 -1.81 -1.05 7.96
CA CYS A 119 -1.89 -1.86 9.17
C CYS A 119 -3.36 -2.14 9.47
N SER A 120 -3.75 -3.41 9.53
CA SER A 120 -5.15 -3.78 9.76
C SER A 120 -5.29 -5.19 10.34
N THR A 121 -6.54 -5.57 10.61
CA THR A 121 -6.95 -6.94 10.91
C THR A 121 -8.08 -7.34 9.97
N PHE A 122 -8.05 -8.58 9.47
CA PHE A 122 -8.96 -9.03 8.42
C PHE A 122 -10.44 -8.88 8.80
N GLY A 123 -11.23 -8.32 7.87
CA GLY A 123 -12.68 -8.14 8.04
C GLY A 123 -13.09 -6.98 8.97
N LYS A 124 -12.15 -6.15 9.40
CA LYS A 124 -12.41 -5.00 10.27
C LYS A 124 -11.95 -3.71 9.61
N ASN A 125 -12.49 -2.56 10.09
CA ASN A 125 -12.02 -1.25 9.70
C ASN A 125 -11.31 -0.47 10.83
N GLY A 126 -10.87 -1.16 11.86
CA GLY A 126 -9.87 -0.64 12.79
C GLY A 126 -8.50 -0.71 12.12
N SER A 127 -8.13 0.32 11.34
CA SER A 127 -6.98 0.28 10.45
C SER A 127 -6.21 1.59 10.44
N ALA A 128 -4.99 1.56 9.94
CA ALA A 128 -4.14 2.74 9.77
C ALA A 128 -3.26 2.62 8.52
N ILE A 129 -3.02 3.74 7.86
CA ILE A 129 -2.04 3.87 6.78
C ILE A 129 -0.83 4.61 7.34
N GLY A 130 0.33 3.94 7.29
CA GLY A 130 1.62 4.50 7.67
C GLY A 130 2.40 5.03 6.48
N LEU A 131 3.42 5.82 6.76
CA LEU A 131 4.26 6.47 5.77
C LEU A 131 5.73 6.21 6.07
N LEU A 132 6.46 5.83 5.04
CA LEU A 132 7.92 5.75 5.04
C LEU A 132 8.50 6.68 3.99
N SER A 133 9.75 7.13 4.19
CA SER A 133 10.47 7.87 3.16
C SER A 133 11.94 7.50 3.09
N LYS A 134 12.56 7.73 1.93
CA LYS A 134 14.01 7.67 1.74
C LYS A 134 14.50 8.48 0.54
N PRO A 135 15.79 8.87 0.49
CA PRO A 135 16.29 9.71 -0.60
C PRO A 135 16.41 8.96 -1.94
N SER A 136 16.72 7.67 -1.92
CA SER A 136 16.82 6.82 -3.11
C SER A 136 16.44 5.38 -2.78
N LEU A 137 15.98 4.61 -3.76
CA LEU A 137 15.60 3.20 -3.54
C LEU A 137 16.78 2.31 -3.17
N GLY A 138 17.98 2.65 -3.61
CA GLY A 138 19.22 1.99 -3.22
C GLY A 138 19.71 2.32 -1.80
N PHE A 139 19.14 3.34 -1.14
CA PHE A 139 19.51 3.68 0.23
C PHE A 139 18.99 2.60 1.21
N PRO A 140 19.79 2.17 2.20
CA PRO A 140 19.46 0.97 2.97
C PRO A 140 18.26 1.13 3.93
N VAL A 141 17.99 2.35 4.38
CA VAL A 141 17.03 2.61 5.47
C VAL A 141 15.83 3.42 4.98
N TRP A 142 14.65 2.97 5.31
CA TRP A 142 13.43 3.76 5.25
C TRP A 142 13.21 4.48 6.59
N ASN A 143 12.92 5.78 6.54
CA ASN A 143 12.52 6.55 7.71
C ASN A 143 11.03 6.39 7.95
N ASP A 144 10.63 6.14 9.20
CA ASP A 144 9.23 6.20 9.61
C ASP A 144 8.80 7.68 9.73
N GLU A 145 7.79 8.05 8.95
CA GLU A 145 7.18 9.38 8.96
C GLU A 145 5.84 9.38 9.73
N GLY A 146 5.48 8.23 10.32
CA GLY A 146 4.27 8.10 11.13
C GLY A 146 3.02 7.73 10.35
N CYS A 147 1.86 8.08 10.91
CA CYS A 147 0.55 7.71 10.42
C CYS A 147 -0.08 8.83 9.57
N ILE A 148 -0.58 8.51 8.37
CA ILE A 148 -1.28 9.46 7.50
C ILE A 148 -2.77 9.55 7.89
N VAL A 149 -3.44 8.40 7.99
CA VAL A 149 -4.88 8.31 8.25
C VAL A 149 -5.20 7.03 9.01
N THR A 150 -6.22 7.11 9.86
CA THR A 150 -6.77 5.96 10.58
C THR A 150 -8.26 5.77 10.28
N SER A 151 -8.74 4.57 10.54
CA SER A 151 -10.16 4.30 10.69
C SER A 151 -10.42 3.50 11.96
N ARG A 152 -11.62 3.65 12.53
CA ARG A 152 -12.05 2.95 13.74
C ARG A 152 -13.45 2.41 13.58
N GLU A 153 -13.65 1.20 14.05
CA GLU A 153 -14.97 0.58 14.12
C GLU A 153 -15.96 1.51 14.87
N GLY A 154 -17.16 1.65 14.31
CA GLY A 154 -18.21 2.48 14.91
C GLY A 154 -18.02 3.99 14.79
N ARG A 155 -16.88 4.47 14.27
CA ARG A 155 -16.62 5.89 14.07
C ARG A 155 -16.55 6.27 12.59
N ASP A 156 -15.76 5.55 11.80
CA ASP A 156 -15.42 5.96 10.45
C ASP A 156 -16.18 5.17 9.38
N ARG A 157 -16.47 5.86 8.27
CA ARG A 157 -17.21 5.33 7.12
C ARG A 157 -16.32 4.62 6.12
N TRP A 158 -15.02 4.55 6.38
CA TRP A 158 -14.04 3.94 5.49
C TRP A 158 -13.19 2.92 6.23
N ASN A 159 -12.45 2.16 5.47
CA ASN A 159 -11.38 1.34 5.97
C ASN A 159 -10.05 1.94 5.51
N ALA A 160 -9.17 2.31 6.43
CA ALA A 160 -7.88 2.95 6.13
C ALA A 160 -6.84 1.92 5.70
N ILE A 161 -7.05 1.32 4.52
CA ILE A 161 -6.13 0.40 3.84
C ILE A 161 -6.10 0.69 2.34
N ASP A 162 -5.19 0.06 1.62
CA ASP A 162 -5.02 0.15 0.18
C ASP A 162 -4.75 1.59 -0.29
N PRO A 163 -3.70 2.23 0.23
CA PRO A 163 -3.34 3.57 -0.21
C PRO A 163 -2.84 3.59 -1.64
N ASN A 164 -3.11 4.69 -2.34
CA ASN A 164 -2.43 5.05 -3.59
C ASN A 164 -2.17 6.55 -3.63
N PHE A 165 -0.96 6.93 -4.00
CA PHE A 165 -0.55 8.30 -4.21
C PHE A 165 -0.69 8.72 -5.67
N ILE A 166 -1.05 9.98 -5.89
CA ILE A 166 -0.97 10.63 -7.19
C ILE A 166 -0.55 12.08 -7.03
N ILE A 167 0.32 12.56 -7.92
CA ILE A 167 0.67 13.97 -8.07
C ILE A 167 -0.09 14.52 -9.27
N ASP A 168 -0.81 15.61 -9.06
CA ASP A 168 -1.58 16.26 -10.13
C ASP A 168 -0.73 17.22 -10.97
N ASP A 169 -1.35 17.84 -11.97
CA ASP A 169 -0.69 18.77 -12.90
C ASP A 169 -0.19 20.04 -12.24
N ASN A 170 -0.61 20.34 -11.02
CA ASN A 170 -0.20 21.48 -10.23
C ASN A 170 0.86 21.12 -9.18
N ASP A 171 1.49 19.95 -9.31
CA ASP A 171 2.46 19.41 -8.34
C ASP A 171 1.85 19.22 -6.93
N GLN A 172 0.53 19.01 -6.85
CA GLN A 172 -0.17 18.73 -5.61
C GLN A 172 -0.28 17.22 -5.38
N ALA A 173 0.14 16.76 -4.21
CA ALA A 173 0.02 15.38 -3.79
C ALA A 173 -1.38 15.06 -3.28
N TRP A 174 -1.89 13.89 -3.66
CA TRP A 174 -3.16 13.33 -3.24
C TRP A 174 -2.99 11.88 -2.83
N MET A 175 -3.85 11.41 -1.94
CA MET A 175 -3.94 9.99 -1.59
C MET A 175 -5.39 9.51 -1.74
N THR A 176 -5.54 8.35 -2.38
CA THR A 176 -6.76 7.55 -2.35
C THR A 176 -6.54 6.31 -1.49
N TRP A 177 -7.60 5.79 -0.90
CA TRP A 177 -7.58 4.55 -0.13
C TRP A 177 -8.98 4.00 0.03
N GLY A 178 -9.10 2.79 0.53
CA GLY A 178 -10.38 2.23 0.97
C GLY A 178 -10.65 0.83 0.46
N SER A 179 -11.40 0.11 1.25
CA SER A 179 -11.84 -1.25 1.01
C SER A 179 -13.19 -1.43 1.66
N PHE A 180 -14.19 -1.84 0.88
CA PHE A 180 -15.57 -2.02 1.35
C PHE A 180 -16.18 -0.75 1.99
N TRP A 181 -16.91 -0.85 3.08
CA TRP A 181 -17.62 0.25 3.79
C TRP A 181 -18.22 1.29 2.82
N ASP A 182 -17.77 2.54 2.88
CA ASP A 182 -18.24 3.60 1.98
C ASP A 182 -17.38 3.71 0.69
N GLY A 183 -16.60 2.68 0.38
CA GLY A 183 -15.80 2.60 -0.83
C GLY A 183 -14.52 3.44 -0.76
N ILE A 184 -14.11 3.93 -1.93
CA ILE A 184 -12.84 4.59 -2.12
C ILE A 184 -12.92 6.05 -1.69
N GLN A 185 -12.01 6.43 -0.81
CA GLN A 185 -11.84 7.78 -0.30
C GLN A 185 -10.68 8.48 -0.99
N MET A 186 -10.68 9.80 -0.96
CA MET A 186 -9.60 10.64 -1.45
C MET A 186 -9.41 11.87 -0.58
N VAL A 187 -8.16 12.32 -0.43
CA VAL A 187 -7.79 13.53 0.31
C VAL A 187 -6.55 14.19 -0.31
N ARG A 188 -6.44 15.50 -0.17
CA ARG A 188 -5.23 16.22 -0.52
C ARG A 188 -4.19 16.11 0.60
N LEU A 189 -2.93 15.93 0.21
CA LEU A 189 -1.79 15.87 1.12
C LEU A 189 -1.01 17.20 1.11
N ASP A 190 -0.29 17.44 2.18
CA ASP A 190 0.69 18.53 2.25
C ASP A 190 2.09 18.09 1.77
N THR A 191 3.07 18.96 1.86
CA THR A 191 4.45 18.70 1.42
C THR A 191 5.19 17.66 2.26
N THR A 192 4.62 17.22 3.38
CA THR A 192 5.12 16.11 4.21
C THR A 192 4.41 14.79 3.94
N MET A 193 3.56 14.76 2.92
CA MET A 193 2.71 13.61 2.54
C MET A 193 1.70 13.20 3.63
N HIS A 194 1.34 14.12 4.52
CA HIS A 194 0.25 13.96 5.47
C HIS A 194 -1.00 14.70 4.99
N VAL A 195 -2.15 14.37 5.59
CA VAL A 195 -3.42 15.02 5.24
C VAL A 195 -3.29 16.53 5.43
N ALA A 196 -3.52 17.31 4.38
CA ALA A 196 -3.39 18.76 4.41
C ALA A 196 -4.37 19.37 5.41
N LYS A 197 -3.94 20.43 6.08
CA LYS A 197 -4.73 21.09 7.12
C LYS A 197 -6.11 21.51 6.62
N GLY A 198 -7.15 21.06 7.30
CA GLY A 198 -8.54 21.39 6.98
C GLY A 198 -9.18 20.47 5.92
N GLU A 199 -8.41 19.60 5.29
CA GLU A 199 -8.93 18.60 4.36
C GLU A 199 -9.74 17.52 5.08
N ARG A 200 -10.74 17.00 4.36
CA ARG A 200 -11.57 15.89 4.81
C ARG A 200 -11.69 14.85 3.71
N PRO A 201 -11.67 13.55 4.06
CA PRO A 201 -11.90 12.49 3.10
C PRO A 201 -13.23 12.65 2.39
N ARG A 202 -13.22 12.40 1.08
CA ARG A 202 -14.41 12.35 0.24
C ARG A 202 -14.44 11.04 -0.54
N THR A 203 -15.63 10.47 -0.70
CA THR A 203 -15.80 9.24 -1.46
C THR A 203 -15.77 9.55 -2.96
N ILE A 204 -14.96 8.82 -3.72
CA ILE A 204 -14.79 9.00 -5.17
C ILE A 204 -15.28 7.78 -5.97
N ALA A 205 -15.43 6.60 -5.35
CA ALA A 205 -15.99 5.42 -6.01
C ALA A 205 -16.68 4.48 -5.00
N ARG A 206 -17.72 3.79 -5.47
CA ARG A 206 -18.44 2.72 -4.76
C ARG A 206 -18.79 1.60 -5.73
N ARG A 207 -18.93 0.39 -5.21
CA ARG A 207 -19.42 -0.75 -6.01
C ARG A 207 -20.88 -0.58 -6.42
N TYR A 208 -21.68 0.07 -5.57
CA TYR A 208 -23.09 0.31 -5.75
C TYR A 208 -23.43 1.78 -5.53
N ALA A 209 -24.58 2.22 -6.07
CA ALA A 209 -25.06 3.59 -5.87
C ALA A 209 -25.26 3.89 -4.37
N SER A 210 -24.85 5.08 -3.94
CA SER A 210 -24.98 5.51 -2.54
C SER A 210 -26.44 5.60 -2.06
N ARG A 211 -27.37 5.81 -2.98
CA ARG A 211 -28.82 5.86 -2.76
C ARG A 211 -29.53 4.51 -2.83
N ASP A 212 -28.82 3.45 -3.16
CA ASP A 212 -29.40 2.12 -3.10
C ASP A 212 -29.56 1.72 -1.64
N ARG A 213 -30.76 1.93 -1.12
CA ARG A 213 -31.14 1.69 0.27
C ARG A 213 -31.11 0.20 0.65
N ASN A 214 -31.06 -0.69 -0.32
CA ASN A 214 -30.94 -2.12 -0.11
C ASN A 214 -29.46 -2.56 0.07
N VAL A 215 -28.52 -1.71 -0.29
CA VAL A 215 -27.13 -1.88 0.11
C VAL A 215 -27.02 -1.34 1.53
N PRO A 216 -26.77 -2.17 2.54
CA PRO A 216 -26.59 -1.68 3.89
C PRO A 216 -25.31 -0.87 3.95
N ALA A 217 -25.37 0.37 3.51
CA ALA A 217 -24.40 1.38 3.84
C ALA A 217 -24.56 1.67 5.33
N ASN A 218 -24.16 0.75 6.17
CA ASN A 218 -23.87 1.09 7.55
C ASN A 218 -22.39 1.45 7.62
N PRO A 219 -22.02 2.69 7.32
CA PRO A 219 -20.64 3.11 7.24
C PRO A 219 -19.91 3.00 8.58
N THR A 220 -20.63 2.90 9.67
CA THR A 220 -20.05 2.76 11.01
C THR A 220 -20.17 1.33 11.56
N SER A 221 -20.74 0.40 10.77
CA SER A 221 -20.80 -1.01 11.15
C SER A 221 -19.42 -1.63 11.31
N LYS A 222 -19.28 -2.50 12.30
CA LYS A 222 -18.13 -3.39 12.40
C LYS A 222 -18.04 -4.42 11.26
N TYR A 223 -19.08 -4.54 10.43
CA TYR A 223 -19.12 -5.43 9.28
C TYR A 223 -18.87 -4.66 7.99
N ALA A 224 -18.04 -5.23 7.11
CA ALA A 224 -17.64 -4.65 5.85
C ALA A 224 -18.80 -4.35 4.88
N GLY A 225 -19.90 -5.08 5.01
CA GLY A 225 -21.05 -4.93 4.12
C GLY A 225 -20.82 -5.55 2.73
N THR A 226 -21.65 -5.14 1.77
CA THR A 226 -21.69 -5.70 0.41
C THR A 226 -21.01 -4.80 -0.63
N ASN A 227 -20.50 -3.64 -0.24
CA ASN A 227 -19.86 -2.67 -1.13
C ASN A 227 -18.43 -3.14 -1.51
N ALA A 228 -18.33 -4.25 -2.22
CA ALA A 228 -17.09 -4.94 -2.55
C ALA A 228 -16.28 -4.19 -3.62
N ILE A 229 -15.63 -3.11 -3.21
CA ILE A 229 -14.71 -2.29 -3.98
C ILE A 229 -13.51 -1.94 -3.11
N GLU A 230 -12.28 -2.02 -3.66
CA GLU A 230 -11.05 -1.71 -2.95
C GLU A 230 -9.89 -1.43 -3.91
N ALA A 231 -8.67 -1.27 -3.37
CA ALA A 231 -7.44 -1.16 -4.14
C ALA A 231 -7.51 -0.08 -5.22
N PRO A 232 -7.73 1.19 -4.88
CA PRO A 232 -7.70 2.26 -5.87
C PRO A 232 -6.28 2.46 -6.40
N PHE A 233 -6.16 2.75 -7.69
CA PHE A 233 -4.93 3.23 -8.31
C PHE A 233 -5.27 4.27 -9.37
N ILE A 234 -4.72 5.48 -9.24
CA ILE A 234 -4.91 6.53 -10.23
C ILE A 234 -3.69 6.59 -11.14
N PHE A 235 -3.92 6.42 -12.43
CA PHE A 235 -2.91 6.56 -13.48
C PHE A 235 -3.24 7.72 -14.40
N ARG A 236 -2.24 8.52 -14.77
CA ARG A 236 -2.41 9.66 -15.66
C ARG A 236 -1.89 9.34 -17.06
N HIS A 237 -2.74 9.56 -18.05
CA HIS A 237 -2.38 9.41 -19.46
C HIS A 237 -3.17 10.39 -20.33
N ASP A 238 -2.49 11.10 -21.24
CA ASP A 238 -3.08 12.03 -22.23
C ASP A 238 -4.05 13.06 -21.62
N GLY A 239 -3.68 13.64 -20.45
CA GLY A 239 -4.48 14.64 -19.74
C GLY A 239 -5.78 14.08 -19.15
N TRP A 240 -5.86 12.75 -18.98
CA TRP A 240 -6.88 12.06 -18.22
C TRP A 240 -6.28 11.39 -16.99
N TYR A 241 -7.05 11.37 -15.92
CA TYR A 241 -6.81 10.53 -14.74
C TYR A 241 -7.72 9.31 -14.83
N TYR A 242 -7.13 8.12 -14.77
CA TYR A 242 -7.83 6.83 -14.81
C TYR A 242 -7.80 6.24 -13.40
N LEU A 243 -8.98 6.12 -12.78
CA LEU A 243 -9.13 5.44 -11.50
C LEU A 243 -9.40 3.97 -11.76
N PHE A 244 -8.42 3.13 -11.51
CA PHE A 244 -8.59 1.69 -11.42
C PHE A 244 -9.02 1.32 -10.00
N VAL A 245 -9.90 0.34 -9.89
CA VAL A 245 -10.37 -0.22 -8.62
C VAL A 245 -10.53 -1.71 -8.78
N SER A 246 -10.47 -2.44 -7.70
CA SER A 246 -10.78 -3.86 -7.70
C SER A 246 -12.17 -4.11 -7.16
N TRP A 247 -12.92 -4.97 -7.84
CA TRP A 247 -14.26 -5.39 -7.47
C TRP A 247 -14.28 -6.82 -6.96
N ASP A 248 -15.26 -7.09 -6.11
CA ASP A 248 -15.61 -8.39 -5.57
C ASP A 248 -14.54 -8.90 -4.58
N TYR A 249 -14.16 -10.17 -4.58
CA TYR A 249 -13.46 -10.75 -3.43
C TYR A 249 -12.10 -11.34 -3.81
N CYS A 250 -11.05 -10.85 -3.15
CA CYS A 250 -9.73 -11.46 -3.08
C CYS A 250 -9.65 -12.56 -2.00
N CYS A 251 -8.44 -13.04 -1.76
CA CYS A 251 -8.03 -13.74 -0.54
C CYS A 251 -8.74 -15.06 -0.27
N ARG A 252 -9.25 -15.73 -1.34
CA ARG A 252 -9.95 -17.01 -1.30
C ARG A 252 -9.26 -18.07 -2.17
N GLY A 253 -8.01 -17.84 -2.56
CA GLY A 253 -7.26 -18.70 -3.47
C GLY A 253 -8.05 -18.95 -4.76
N ALA A 254 -8.23 -20.20 -5.15
CA ALA A 254 -8.98 -20.60 -6.34
C ALA A 254 -10.48 -20.21 -6.32
N GLN A 255 -11.01 -19.79 -5.19
CA GLN A 255 -12.41 -19.33 -5.06
C GLN A 255 -12.54 -17.80 -5.15
N SER A 256 -11.45 -17.09 -5.39
CA SER A 256 -11.46 -15.64 -5.60
C SER A 256 -12.20 -15.32 -6.90
N ASN A 257 -12.95 -14.19 -6.88
CA ASN A 257 -13.64 -13.65 -8.05
C ASN A 257 -13.28 -12.19 -8.30
N TYR A 258 -12.11 -11.81 -7.83
CA TYR A 258 -11.52 -10.48 -7.92
C TYR A 258 -11.35 -10.04 -9.37
N ARG A 259 -11.62 -8.78 -9.69
CA ARG A 259 -11.50 -8.21 -11.03
C ARG A 259 -11.29 -6.70 -10.97
N VAL A 260 -10.71 -6.13 -12.02
CA VAL A 260 -10.36 -4.73 -12.10
C VAL A 260 -11.39 -3.99 -12.97
N ALA A 261 -11.82 -2.83 -12.48
CA ALA A 261 -12.64 -1.88 -13.22
C ALA A 261 -11.96 -0.52 -13.29
N VAL A 262 -12.36 0.29 -14.28
CA VAL A 262 -11.77 1.61 -14.53
C VAL A 262 -12.83 2.65 -14.87
N GLY A 263 -12.61 3.87 -14.40
CA GLY A 263 -13.28 5.09 -14.88
C GLY A 263 -12.25 6.19 -15.08
N ARG A 264 -12.62 7.27 -15.75
CA ARG A 264 -11.69 8.38 -16.03
C ARG A 264 -12.29 9.75 -15.72
N SER A 265 -11.42 10.72 -15.45
CA SER A 265 -11.76 12.13 -15.22
C SER A 265 -10.70 13.05 -15.81
N ARG A 266 -11.08 14.30 -16.12
CA ARG A 266 -10.14 15.37 -16.45
C ARG A 266 -9.55 16.04 -15.19
N GLN A 267 -10.13 15.78 -14.03
CA GLN A 267 -9.68 16.30 -12.76
C GLN A 267 -9.27 15.13 -11.85
N VAL A 268 -8.18 15.30 -11.12
CA VAL A 268 -7.65 14.25 -10.24
C VAL A 268 -8.67 13.82 -9.17
N ASP A 269 -9.52 14.73 -8.74
CA ASP A 269 -10.54 14.49 -7.71
C ASP A 269 -11.93 14.10 -8.27
N GLY A 270 -12.01 13.83 -9.57
CA GLY A 270 -13.21 13.35 -10.23
C GLY A 270 -14.16 14.47 -10.74
N PRO A 271 -15.40 14.13 -11.14
CA PRO A 271 -15.98 12.78 -11.10
C PRO A 271 -15.30 11.81 -12.08
N TYR A 272 -15.10 10.57 -11.63
CA TYR A 272 -14.63 9.48 -12.48
C TYR A 272 -15.82 8.81 -13.15
N LEU A 273 -15.88 8.91 -14.48
CA LEU A 273 -16.96 8.32 -15.26
C LEU A 273 -16.49 7.04 -15.94
N ASP A 274 -17.36 6.05 -16.00
CA ASP A 274 -17.13 4.86 -16.79
C ASP A 274 -17.40 5.12 -18.30
N ARG A 275 -17.20 4.10 -19.12
CA ARG A 275 -17.37 4.23 -20.59
C ARG A 275 -18.81 4.54 -21.02
N SER A 276 -19.78 4.26 -20.18
CA SER A 276 -21.20 4.61 -20.38
C SER A 276 -21.57 6.02 -19.87
N GLY A 277 -20.62 6.71 -19.22
CA GLY A 277 -20.85 8.02 -18.60
C GLY A 277 -21.39 7.94 -17.17
N LYS A 278 -21.46 6.76 -16.56
CA LYS A 278 -21.94 6.59 -15.18
C LYS A 278 -20.81 6.91 -14.20
N ASP A 279 -21.13 7.70 -13.18
CA ASP A 279 -20.19 8.08 -12.11
C ASP A 279 -19.83 6.87 -11.23
N MET A 280 -18.54 6.68 -10.97
CA MET A 280 -18.06 5.62 -10.09
C MET A 280 -18.54 5.78 -8.65
N ARG A 281 -18.89 7.00 -8.20
CA ARG A 281 -19.54 7.22 -6.90
C ARG A 281 -20.92 6.57 -6.80
N ASP A 282 -21.57 6.38 -7.94
CA ASP A 282 -22.89 5.78 -8.06
C ASP A 282 -22.84 4.35 -8.64
N GLY A 283 -21.74 3.65 -8.44
CA GLY A 283 -21.56 2.28 -8.89
C GLY A 283 -21.24 2.14 -10.38
N GLY A 284 -20.71 3.19 -11.01
CA GLY A 284 -20.07 3.13 -12.32
C GLY A 284 -18.75 2.38 -12.29
N GLY A 285 -18.23 2.11 -13.46
CA GLY A 285 -16.97 1.43 -13.70
C GLY A 285 -17.06 0.53 -14.92
N THR A 286 -16.06 0.61 -15.79
CA THR A 286 -15.93 -0.28 -16.95
C THR A 286 -15.02 -1.45 -16.56
N LEU A 287 -15.47 -2.69 -16.77
CA LEU A 287 -14.61 -3.86 -16.55
C LEU A 287 -13.36 -3.75 -17.42
N PHE A 288 -12.19 -3.84 -16.80
CA PHE A 288 -10.90 -3.73 -17.45
C PHE A 288 -10.16 -5.07 -17.55
N LEU A 289 -10.17 -5.84 -16.46
CA LEU A 289 -9.52 -7.14 -16.41
C LEU A 289 -10.25 -8.07 -15.43
N GLU A 290 -10.41 -9.32 -15.82
CA GLU A 290 -10.88 -10.40 -14.94
C GLU A 290 -10.09 -11.69 -15.21
N GLY A 291 -10.22 -12.68 -14.35
CA GLY A 291 -9.59 -13.98 -14.52
C GLY A 291 -10.09 -14.68 -15.79
N ASP A 292 -9.18 -15.17 -16.61
CA ASP A 292 -9.47 -15.83 -17.88
C ASP A 292 -9.95 -17.28 -17.72
N LYS A 293 -9.94 -17.79 -16.48
CA LYS A 293 -10.30 -19.16 -16.12
C LYS A 293 -9.45 -20.24 -16.82
N LYS A 294 -8.30 -19.82 -17.33
CA LYS A 294 -7.28 -20.69 -17.98
C LYS A 294 -5.94 -20.58 -17.24
N GLN A 295 -5.44 -19.35 -17.07
CA GLN A 295 -4.22 -19.06 -16.32
C GLN A 295 -4.55 -18.58 -14.92
N PHE A 296 -5.60 -17.76 -14.78
CA PHE A 296 -5.99 -17.12 -13.53
C PHE A 296 -7.47 -17.30 -13.23
N GLU A 297 -7.76 -17.68 -11.99
CA GLU A 297 -9.13 -17.71 -11.47
C GLU A 297 -9.68 -16.30 -11.31
N ALA A 298 -8.87 -15.40 -10.81
CA ALA A 298 -9.18 -14.01 -10.54
C ALA A 298 -7.91 -13.16 -10.59
N VAL A 299 -8.06 -11.86 -10.80
CA VAL A 299 -6.97 -10.88 -10.85
C VAL A 299 -7.42 -9.57 -10.21
N GLY A 300 -6.54 -8.89 -9.50
CA GLY A 300 -6.89 -7.60 -8.89
C GLY A 300 -5.73 -6.95 -8.15
N HIS A 301 -6.04 -5.90 -7.43
CA HIS A 301 -5.11 -5.01 -6.74
C HIS A 301 -3.99 -4.58 -7.69
N CYS A 302 -4.32 -3.66 -8.56
CA CYS A 302 -3.44 -3.28 -9.66
C CYS A 302 -2.70 -1.97 -9.40
N ALA A 303 -1.64 -1.80 -10.17
CA ALA A 303 -0.92 -0.54 -10.34
C ALA A 303 -0.57 -0.33 -11.81
N ALA A 304 -0.38 0.91 -12.22
CA ALA A 304 -0.02 1.27 -13.58
C ALA A 304 1.08 2.33 -13.60
N TYR A 305 2.04 2.20 -14.52
CA TYR A 305 3.22 3.04 -14.56
C TYR A 305 3.60 3.39 -15.99
N HIS A 306 4.08 4.61 -16.20
CA HIS A 306 4.84 4.97 -17.39
C HIS A 306 6.32 4.82 -17.11
N VAL A 307 6.98 3.87 -17.76
CA VAL A 307 8.41 3.60 -17.55
C VAL A 307 9.08 3.21 -18.86
N ASN A 308 10.22 3.83 -19.18
CA ASN A 308 11.00 3.59 -20.39
C ASN A 308 10.15 3.71 -21.69
N GLY A 309 9.19 4.65 -21.73
CA GLY A 309 8.33 4.89 -22.90
C GLY A 309 7.19 3.89 -23.07
N GLU A 310 6.91 3.06 -22.08
CA GLU A 310 5.85 2.08 -22.11
C GLU A 310 4.90 2.28 -20.90
N ASP A 311 3.59 2.19 -21.14
CA ASP A 311 2.59 2.11 -20.10
C ASP A 311 2.40 0.65 -19.69
N ILE A 312 2.63 0.37 -18.41
CA ILE A 312 2.67 -0.99 -17.87
C ILE A 312 1.61 -1.11 -16.78
N PHE A 313 0.83 -2.17 -16.87
CA PHE A 313 -0.10 -2.59 -15.84
C PHE A 313 0.49 -3.77 -15.08
N ILE A 314 0.38 -3.74 -13.75
CA ILE A 314 0.68 -4.88 -12.89
C ILE A 314 -0.48 -5.15 -11.93
N CYS A 315 -0.64 -6.40 -11.54
CA CYS A 315 -1.56 -6.80 -10.46
C CYS A 315 -1.12 -8.16 -9.91
N HIS A 316 -1.80 -8.69 -8.91
CA HIS A 316 -1.68 -10.10 -8.62
C HIS A 316 -2.80 -10.90 -9.30
N GLY A 317 -2.49 -12.16 -9.64
CA GLY A 317 -3.45 -13.11 -10.18
C GLY A 317 -3.40 -14.43 -9.43
N TYR A 318 -4.57 -14.98 -9.12
CA TYR A 318 -4.70 -16.29 -8.48
C TYR A 318 -4.51 -17.38 -9.51
N SER A 319 -3.29 -17.92 -9.58
CA SER A 319 -2.82 -18.84 -10.62
C SER A 319 -3.47 -20.22 -10.49
N ILE A 320 -4.07 -20.70 -11.59
CA ILE A 320 -4.64 -22.05 -11.66
C ILE A 320 -3.54 -23.10 -11.56
N ALA A 321 -2.42 -22.88 -12.25
CA ALA A 321 -1.25 -23.77 -12.20
C ALA A 321 -0.65 -23.91 -10.80
N HIS A 322 -0.77 -22.85 -9.97
CA HIS A 322 -0.29 -22.83 -8.59
C HIS A 322 -1.42 -22.96 -7.57
N GLN A 323 -2.53 -23.64 -7.91
CA GLN A 323 -3.64 -23.97 -7.02
C GLN A 323 -4.25 -22.75 -6.30
N GLY A 324 -4.29 -21.61 -6.98
CA GLY A 324 -4.84 -20.36 -6.45
C GLY A 324 -3.85 -19.53 -5.64
N ALA A 325 -2.56 -19.84 -5.66
CA ALA A 325 -1.54 -18.94 -5.14
C ALA A 325 -1.47 -17.67 -6.00
N SER A 326 -1.24 -16.53 -5.37
CA SER A 326 -1.15 -15.24 -6.06
C SER A 326 0.25 -15.00 -6.62
N ILE A 327 0.35 -14.72 -7.91
CA ILE A 327 1.60 -14.40 -8.60
C ILE A 327 1.49 -13.08 -9.33
N LEU A 328 2.63 -12.51 -9.70
CA LEU A 328 2.70 -11.24 -10.42
C LEU A 328 2.18 -11.40 -11.85
N VAL A 329 1.23 -10.55 -12.21
CA VAL A 329 0.75 -10.37 -13.58
C VAL A 329 1.28 -9.02 -14.08
N GLN A 330 1.92 -9.00 -15.26
CA GLN A 330 2.44 -7.78 -15.88
C GLN A 330 2.03 -7.75 -17.34
N ARG A 331 1.47 -6.62 -17.81
CA ARG A 331 1.04 -6.45 -19.20
C ARG A 331 1.21 -5.01 -19.66
N PRO A 332 1.59 -4.76 -20.93
CA PRO A 332 1.56 -3.41 -21.48
C PRO A 332 0.12 -2.93 -21.64
N ILE A 333 -0.14 -1.70 -21.22
CA ILE A 333 -1.40 -1.00 -21.49
C ILE A 333 -1.38 -0.53 -22.94
N ARG A 334 -2.50 -0.69 -23.63
CA ARG A 334 -2.77 -0.11 -24.94
C ARG A 334 -3.98 0.83 -24.84
N TRP A 335 -4.06 1.75 -25.76
CA TRP A 335 -5.09 2.78 -25.74
C TRP A 335 -5.94 2.72 -27.00
N THR A 336 -7.23 2.80 -26.86
CA THR A 336 -8.16 2.95 -27.97
C THR A 336 -8.08 4.38 -28.54
N ALA A 337 -8.59 4.62 -29.74
CA ALA A 337 -8.60 5.95 -30.35
C ALA A 337 -9.38 7.00 -29.52
N ASP A 338 -10.35 6.57 -28.75
CA ASP A 338 -11.12 7.39 -27.80
C ASP A 338 -10.51 7.46 -26.39
N GLY A 339 -9.25 6.95 -26.24
CA GLY A 339 -8.44 7.10 -25.06
C GLY A 339 -8.85 6.18 -23.88
N TRP A 340 -9.41 5.00 -24.13
CA TRP A 340 -9.64 4.01 -23.07
C TRP A 340 -8.53 2.96 -23.03
N PRO A 341 -8.09 2.57 -21.82
CA PRO A 341 -7.08 1.54 -21.67
C PRO A 341 -7.64 0.14 -21.99
N PHE A 342 -6.79 -0.71 -22.56
CA PHE A 342 -7.05 -2.13 -22.69
C PHE A 342 -5.76 -2.93 -22.62
N LEU A 343 -5.85 -4.22 -22.31
CA LEU A 343 -4.73 -5.15 -22.32
C LEU A 343 -4.87 -6.07 -23.54
N LYS A 344 -3.76 -6.26 -24.29
CA LYS A 344 -3.74 -7.29 -25.33
C LYS A 344 -3.90 -8.67 -24.67
N THR A 345 -4.79 -9.49 -25.25
CA THR A 345 -4.77 -10.94 -24.96
C THR A 345 -3.40 -11.49 -25.35
N ILE A 346 -2.83 -12.31 -24.50
CA ILE A 346 -1.69 -13.15 -24.88
C ILE A 346 -2.31 -14.35 -25.59
N ASP A 347 -2.01 -14.46 -26.89
CA ASP A 347 -2.38 -15.63 -27.70
C ASP A 347 -1.60 -16.87 -27.23
#